data_3571ba687a3c0f0678ab7da85ab3bbaa
#
_entry.id   3571ba687a3c0f0678ab7da85ab3bbaa
#
_cell.length_a   1.000
_cell.length_b   1.000
_cell.length_c   1.000
_cell.angle_alpha   90.00
_cell.angle_beta   90.00
_cell.angle_gamma   90.00
#
_symmetry.space_group_name_H-M   'P 1'
#
loop_
_entity.id
_entity.type
_entity.pdbx_description
1 polymer ?
#
loop_
_entity_poly.entity_id
_entity_poly.type
_entity_poly.pdbx_seq_one_letter_code
_entity_poly.pdbx_strand_id
1 'polypeptide(L)'
;MKTETIRWMPEMKTPKVSTKPSPVAGTELAGSFHAPSHEALFNRRDVFKTERMRAVLRLQDRLFRIVRDEMSKAGYLELQAPIIGPATDPGIRGAKQVSFDYYGTEFKIMSSMILYKQMAADTLGKIYAFSPNVRLEPLGSASTGRHLTEFYQIDMEEAEGTMEDCMRHVELLVSATAKRVKETCGDELKTLGRKLDVPEGRFKVYTYDEMRTLAEKAGTPFEYGEELPWEAEAVVSKKEKYPFWVVDYPVGSRGFYYIEDPDRPGVLRTMDLIYPEGFGEAGSGGEREYRYEAVRKKMVESGDDPEKYKWYMQMLKEGIKPSVGIGLGVERFTRYLTGQYSIVDCAPFPKLPGIASP
;
A
#
# COMPACT_ATOMS: atom_id res chain seq x y z
N MET A 1 4.11 23.28 46.80
CA MET A 1 3.53 22.46 45.75
C MET A 1 4.70 21.81 45.01
N LYS A 2 4.90 20.52 45.20
CA LYS A 2 5.97 19.77 44.53
C LYS A 2 5.44 19.33 43.18
N THR A 3 6.13 19.72 42.11
CA THR A 3 5.87 19.27 40.75
C THR A 3 6.29 17.80 40.63
N GLU A 4 5.32 16.90 40.60
CA GLU A 4 5.57 15.50 40.23
C GLU A 4 5.84 15.43 38.73
N THR A 5 7.05 15.05 38.40
CA THR A 5 7.49 14.76 37.03
C THR A 5 6.86 13.43 36.65
N ILE A 6 5.91 13.46 35.72
CA ILE A 6 5.30 12.25 35.16
C ILE A 6 6.35 11.50 34.35
N ARG A 7 6.91 10.41 34.89
CA ARG A 7 7.75 9.46 34.16
C ARG A 7 6.86 8.54 33.32
N TRP A 8 6.74 8.85 32.05
CA TRP A 8 6.02 8.05 31.06
C TRP A 8 6.95 7.23 30.13
N MET A 9 8.05 6.67 30.64
CA MET A 9 8.83 5.72 29.85
C MET A 9 9.38 4.61 30.74
N PRO A 10 8.99 3.35 30.55
CA PRO A 10 9.84 2.25 30.97
C PRO A 10 11.13 2.30 30.11
N GLU A 11 12.27 2.10 30.74
CA GLU A 11 13.55 1.93 30.02
C GLU A 11 13.40 0.76 29.02
N MET A 12 13.10 1.09 27.77
CA MET A 12 13.15 0.11 26.71
C MET A 12 14.63 -0.17 26.41
N LYS A 13 15.07 -1.37 26.77
CA LYS A 13 16.35 -1.91 26.26
C LYS A 13 16.26 -1.86 24.74
N THR A 14 17.01 -0.96 24.12
CA THR A 14 17.16 -0.91 22.65
C THR A 14 17.61 -2.28 22.19
N PRO A 15 16.83 -3.00 21.35
CA PRO A 15 17.33 -4.22 20.75
C PRO A 15 18.56 -3.82 19.92
N LYS A 16 19.66 -4.54 20.08
CA LYS A 16 20.83 -4.38 19.22
C LYS A 16 20.39 -4.78 17.82
N VAL A 17 19.99 -3.79 17.02
CA VAL A 17 19.79 -3.97 15.59
C VAL A 17 21.14 -4.35 15.02
N SER A 18 21.24 -5.54 14.44
CA SER A 18 22.43 -5.95 13.70
C SER A 18 22.65 -4.94 12.57
N THR A 19 23.70 -4.16 12.67
CA THR A 19 24.08 -3.14 11.68
C THR A 19 24.80 -3.73 10.47
N LYS A 20 24.74 -5.05 10.29
CA LYS A 20 25.29 -5.68 9.09
C LYS A 20 24.17 -5.82 8.07
N PRO A 21 24.15 -5.01 6.99
CA PRO A 21 23.32 -5.33 5.84
C PRO A 21 23.80 -6.67 5.28
N SER A 22 22.87 -7.59 5.04
CA SER A 22 23.18 -8.75 4.21
C SER A 22 23.62 -8.21 2.84
N PRO A 23 24.80 -8.59 2.35
CA PRO A 23 25.26 -8.12 1.06
C PRO A 23 24.45 -8.80 -0.03
N VAL A 24 23.38 -8.16 -0.50
CA VAL A 24 22.82 -8.46 -1.82
C VAL A 24 23.73 -7.76 -2.82
N ALA A 25 24.67 -8.50 -3.37
CA ALA A 25 25.56 -8.01 -4.41
C ALA A 25 24.72 -7.57 -5.62
N GLY A 26 24.85 -6.30 -6.02
CA GLY A 26 24.47 -5.83 -7.35
C GLY A 26 23.26 -4.92 -7.47
N THR A 27 22.76 -4.31 -6.40
CA THR A 27 21.67 -3.33 -6.49
C THR A 27 22.08 -1.97 -5.94
N GLU A 28 22.97 -1.30 -6.63
CA GLU A 28 23.11 0.14 -6.48
C GLU A 28 21.94 0.82 -7.21
N LEU A 29 20.83 1.08 -6.48
CA LEU A 29 20.08 2.30 -6.72
C LEU A 29 21.05 3.43 -6.42
N ALA A 30 21.13 4.45 -7.25
CA ALA A 30 22.05 5.56 -7.07
C ALA A 30 21.91 6.17 -5.66
N GLY A 31 22.74 5.74 -4.72
CA GLY A 31 22.69 6.07 -3.31
C GLY A 31 22.30 4.83 -2.47
N SER A 32 23.23 4.31 -1.66
CA SER A 32 22.95 3.28 -0.66
C SER A 32 21.84 3.76 0.27
N PHE A 33 20.84 2.88 0.55
CA PHE A 33 19.86 3.17 1.59
C PHE A 33 20.61 3.35 2.92
N HIS A 34 20.64 4.58 3.37
CA HIS A 34 21.01 4.87 4.74
C HIS A 34 19.69 4.99 5.49
N ALA A 35 19.44 4.09 6.44
CA ALA A 35 18.34 4.28 7.37
C ALA A 35 18.45 5.74 7.88
N PRO A 36 17.33 6.49 7.90
CA PRO A 36 17.35 7.87 8.37
C PRO A 36 18.02 7.90 9.74
N SER A 37 18.88 8.87 9.98
CA SER A 37 19.52 8.98 11.29
C SER A 37 18.41 9.05 12.34
N HIS A 38 18.63 8.42 13.49
CA HIS A 38 17.73 8.50 14.62
C HIS A 38 17.35 9.96 14.92
N GLU A 39 18.30 10.87 14.82
CA GLU A 39 18.11 12.31 14.97
C GLU A 39 17.10 12.90 13.97
N ALA A 40 17.14 12.51 12.70
CA ALA A 40 16.20 13.00 11.68
C ALA A 40 14.75 12.54 11.94
N LEU A 41 14.55 11.38 12.55
CA LEU A 41 13.22 10.90 12.94
C LEU A 41 12.65 11.70 14.12
N PHE A 42 13.49 12.11 15.07
CA PHE A 42 13.05 12.83 16.27
C PHE A 42 13.01 14.35 16.07
N ASN A 43 13.91 14.92 15.28
CA ASN A 43 13.98 16.36 15.04
C ASN A 43 13.19 16.78 13.80
N ARG A 44 11.91 16.42 13.72
CA ARG A 44 11.05 16.75 12.56
C ARG A 44 10.95 18.23 12.27
N ARG A 45 11.00 19.09 13.32
CA ARG A 45 10.99 20.53 13.15
C ARG A 45 12.13 21.04 12.26
N ASP A 46 13.33 20.50 12.41
CA ASP A 46 14.48 20.91 11.59
C ASP A 46 14.40 20.29 10.18
N VAL A 47 13.91 19.05 10.08
CA VAL A 47 13.63 18.44 8.78
C VAL A 47 12.65 19.29 7.97
N PHE A 48 11.59 19.85 8.59
CA PHE A 48 10.63 20.74 7.90
C PHE A 48 11.24 22.08 7.45
N LYS A 49 12.37 22.50 7.98
CA LYS A 49 13.08 23.72 7.52
C LYS A 49 13.84 23.47 6.22
N THR A 50 14.12 22.22 5.86
CA THR A 50 14.86 21.88 4.65
C THR A 50 14.02 22.14 3.39
N GLU A 51 14.64 22.70 2.35
CA GLU A 51 13.94 22.94 1.06
C GLU A 51 13.49 21.61 0.44
N ARG A 52 14.26 20.53 0.63
CA ARG A 52 13.92 19.19 0.15
C ARG A 52 12.59 18.70 0.74
N MET A 53 12.44 18.70 2.06
CA MET A 53 11.18 18.24 2.70
C MET A 53 10.01 19.17 2.35
N ARG A 54 10.23 20.48 2.28
CA ARG A 54 9.20 21.42 1.84
C ARG A 54 8.72 21.14 0.42
N ALA A 55 9.63 20.82 -0.49
CA ALA A 55 9.28 20.48 -1.87
C ALA A 55 8.45 19.17 -1.91
N VAL A 56 8.87 18.13 -1.16
CA VAL A 56 8.10 16.87 -1.06
C VAL A 56 6.68 17.12 -0.54
N LEU A 57 6.53 17.86 0.57
CA LEU A 57 5.22 18.09 1.18
C LEU A 57 4.30 18.96 0.31
N ARG A 58 4.84 19.97 -0.39
CA ARG A 58 4.07 20.77 -1.36
C ARG A 58 3.59 19.91 -2.53
N LEU A 59 4.46 19.03 -3.05
CA LEU A 59 4.06 18.12 -4.11
C LEU A 59 3.02 17.11 -3.60
N GLN A 60 3.14 16.61 -2.38
CA GLN A 60 2.14 15.72 -1.77
C GLN A 60 0.79 16.43 -1.57
N ASP A 61 0.76 17.70 -1.12
CA ASP A 61 -0.48 18.49 -1.09
C ASP A 61 -1.11 18.60 -2.49
N ARG A 62 -0.29 18.84 -3.51
CA ARG A 62 -0.76 18.87 -4.89
C ARG A 62 -1.30 17.52 -5.35
N LEU A 63 -0.64 16.42 -4.98
CA LEU A 63 -1.11 15.06 -5.25
C LEU A 63 -2.53 14.84 -4.71
N PHE A 64 -2.80 15.16 -3.45
CA PHE A 64 -4.13 15.01 -2.87
C PHE A 64 -5.21 15.77 -3.65
N ARG A 65 -4.92 17.00 -4.07
CA ARG A 65 -5.85 17.82 -4.87
C ARG A 65 -6.10 17.21 -6.25
N ILE A 66 -5.04 16.76 -6.91
CA ILE A 66 -5.15 16.15 -8.24
C ILE A 66 -5.97 14.86 -8.16
N VAL A 67 -5.70 13.99 -7.18
CA VAL A 67 -6.45 12.74 -6.99
C VAL A 67 -7.93 13.03 -6.79
N ARG A 68 -8.31 14.00 -5.95
CA ARG A 68 -9.72 14.40 -5.76
C ARG A 68 -10.38 14.84 -7.06
N ASP A 69 -9.69 15.67 -7.83
CA ASP A 69 -10.20 16.14 -9.12
C ASP A 69 -10.41 14.98 -10.10
N GLU A 70 -9.42 14.10 -10.26
CA GLU A 70 -9.49 12.99 -11.20
C GLU A 70 -10.51 11.93 -10.78
N MET A 71 -10.58 11.61 -9.49
CA MET A 71 -11.58 10.67 -8.96
C MET A 71 -13.01 11.20 -9.12
N SER A 72 -13.22 12.49 -8.84
CA SER A 72 -14.52 13.15 -9.07
C SER A 72 -14.94 13.10 -10.55
N LYS A 73 -14.02 13.39 -11.49
CA LYS A 73 -14.27 13.29 -12.93
C LYS A 73 -14.62 11.86 -13.37
N ALA A 74 -14.01 10.86 -12.74
CA ALA A 74 -14.28 9.45 -13.00
C ALA A 74 -15.57 8.95 -12.34
N GLY A 75 -16.29 9.80 -11.62
CA GLY A 75 -17.58 9.49 -10.99
C GLY A 75 -17.46 8.77 -9.64
N TYR A 76 -16.30 8.82 -8.97
CA TYR A 76 -16.14 8.27 -7.64
C TYR A 76 -16.57 9.25 -6.56
N LEU A 77 -17.27 8.73 -5.55
CA LEU A 77 -17.64 9.45 -4.34
C LEU A 77 -16.54 9.32 -3.29
N GLU A 78 -16.04 10.44 -2.75
CA GLU A 78 -15.09 10.42 -1.63
C GLU A 78 -15.81 10.09 -0.32
N LEU A 79 -15.34 9.10 0.41
CA LEU A 79 -15.82 8.73 1.74
C LEU A 79 -14.77 9.01 2.80
N GLN A 80 -15.21 9.22 4.03
CA GLN A 80 -14.32 9.18 5.18
C GLN A 80 -14.09 7.72 5.59
N ALA A 81 -12.83 7.31 5.58
CA ALA A 81 -12.46 5.95 5.99
C ALA A 81 -12.64 5.76 7.51
N PRO A 82 -13.09 4.58 7.97
CA PRO A 82 -13.06 4.25 9.39
C PRO A 82 -11.62 4.13 9.87
N ILE A 83 -11.34 4.54 11.09
CA ILE A 83 -10.03 4.38 11.76
C ILE A 83 -10.04 3.14 12.65
N ILE A 84 -11.20 2.82 13.22
CA ILE A 84 -11.40 1.68 14.12
C ILE A 84 -12.62 0.86 13.68
N GLY A 85 -12.65 -0.41 14.04
CA GLY A 85 -13.80 -1.26 13.80
C GLY A 85 -13.61 -2.66 14.40
N PRO A 86 -14.68 -3.48 14.42
CA PRO A 86 -14.63 -4.83 14.98
C PRO A 86 -13.77 -5.81 14.16
N ALA A 87 -13.53 -5.49 12.89
CA ALA A 87 -12.71 -6.28 11.99
C ALA A 87 -11.91 -5.37 11.05
N THR A 88 -10.78 -5.83 10.58
CA THR A 88 -9.95 -5.19 9.55
C THR A 88 -9.38 -6.25 8.63
N ASP A 89 -8.53 -5.88 7.69
CA ASP A 89 -7.92 -6.80 6.72
C ASP A 89 -7.12 -7.91 7.42
N PRO A 90 -7.47 -9.19 7.22
CA PRO A 90 -6.69 -10.32 7.73
C PRO A 90 -5.43 -10.60 6.91
N GLY A 91 -5.39 -10.17 5.65
CA GLY A 91 -4.34 -10.48 4.68
C GLY A 91 -3.14 -9.52 4.72
N ILE A 92 -2.68 -9.10 5.90
CA ILE A 92 -1.61 -8.09 6.06
C ILE A 92 -0.18 -8.66 6.02
N ARG A 93 0.01 -9.81 5.39
CA ARG A 93 1.32 -10.34 4.97
C ARG A 93 2.40 -10.33 6.06
N GLY A 94 2.13 -10.95 7.22
CA GLY A 94 3.08 -11.07 8.33
C GLY A 94 3.16 -9.85 9.26
N ALA A 95 2.54 -8.73 8.92
CA ALA A 95 2.33 -7.64 9.87
C ALA A 95 1.29 -8.05 10.94
N LYS A 96 1.31 -7.38 12.08
CA LYS A 96 0.34 -7.62 13.15
C LYS A 96 -0.70 -6.52 13.18
N GLN A 97 -1.95 -6.91 13.39
CA GLN A 97 -3.05 -6.00 13.69
C GLN A 97 -2.92 -5.43 15.09
N VAL A 98 -3.46 -4.24 15.31
CA VAL A 98 -3.55 -3.61 16.62
C VAL A 98 -4.98 -3.73 17.13
N SER A 99 -5.16 -4.39 18.28
CA SER A 99 -6.46 -4.53 18.96
C SER A 99 -6.48 -3.70 20.24
N PHE A 100 -7.67 -3.26 20.64
CA PHE A 100 -7.92 -2.57 21.90
C PHE A 100 -9.34 -2.87 22.42
N ASP A 101 -9.56 -2.60 23.73
CA ASP A 101 -10.91 -2.69 24.30
C ASP A 101 -11.73 -1.45 23.92
N TYR A 102 -12.87 -1.67 23.27
CA TYR A 102 -13.86 -0.67 22.94
C TYR A 102 -15.14 -0.93 23.74
N TYR A 103 -15.18 -0.39 24.95
CA TYR A 103 -16.34 -0.55 25.87
C TYR A 103 -16.74 -2.02 26.09
N GLY A 104 -15.79 -2.90 26.35
CA GLY A 104 -16.00 -4.32 26.58
C GLY A 104 -16.07 -5.20 25.31
N THR A 105 -15.81 -4.63 24.14
CA THR A 105 -15.73 -5.35 22.86
C THR A 105 -14.35 -5.13 22.23
N GLU A 106 -13.73 -6.21 21.72
CA GLU A 106 -12.47 -6.05 21.00
C GLU A 106 -12.70 -5.32 19.69
N PHE A 107 -12.04 -4.17 19.52
CA PHE A 107 -11.91 -3.46 18.25
C PHE A 107 -10.48 -3.45 17.77
N LYS A 108 -10.32 -3.14 16.50
CA LYS A 108 -9.02 -3.03 15.82
C LYS A 108 -8.84 -1.65 15.23
N ILE A 109 -7.58 -1.20 15.19
CA ILE A 109 -7.19 -0.07 14.33
C ILE A 109 -7.11 -0.60 12.90
N MET A 110 -7.61 0.17 11.93
CA MET A 110 -7.64 -0.27 10.53
C MET A 110 -6.24 -0.52 9.98
N SER A 111 -6.02 -1.70 9.46
CA SER A 111 -4.87 -2.07 8.61
C SER A 111 -5.20 -1.97 7.12
N SER A 112 -6.48 -1.97 6.78
CA SER A 112 -7.12 -1.63 5.50
C SER A 112 -8.63 -1.57 5.70
N MET A 113 -9.30 -0.74 4.91
CA MET A 113 -10.77 -0.67 4.90
C MET A 113 -11.42 -1.62 3.88
N ILE A 114 -10.73 -2.65 3.44
CA ILE A 114 -11.16 -3.52 2.32
C ILE A 114 -12.58 -4.09 2.46
N LEU A 115 -12.96 -4.52 3.65
CA LEU A 115 -14.30 -5.07 3.89
C LEU A 115 -15.38 -3.97 3.89
N TYR A 116 -15.02 -2.78 4.37
CA TYR A 116 -15.92 -1.62 4.46
C TYR A 116 -16.16 -0.99 3.09
N LYS A 117 -15.15 -0.97 2.22
CA LYS A 117 -15.31 -0.40 0.88
C LYS A 117 -16.17 -1.28 -0.02
N GLN A 118 -16.16 -2.62 0.13
CA GLN A 118 -17.11 -3.51 -0.54
C GLN A 118 -18.56 -3.18 -0.13
N MET A 119 -18.81 -3.04 1.18
CA MET A 119 -20.11 -2.66 1.70
C MET A 119 -20.60 -1.32 1.16
N ALA A 120 -19.72 -0.33 1.11
CA ALA A 120 -20.06 1.00 0.61
C ALA A 120 -20.32 0.99 -0.89
N ALA A 121 -19.49 0.31 -1.68
CA ALA A 121 -19.63 0.23 -3.12
C ALA A 121 -20.90 -0.46 -3.56
N ASP A 122 -21.35 -1.50 -2.82
CA ASP A 122 -22.59 -2.21 -3.11
C ASP A 122 -23.79 -1.27 -3.33
N THR A 123 -23.87 -0.22 -2.52
CA THR A 123 -24.97 0.76 -2.55
C THR A 123 -24.64 2.03 -3.32
N LEU A 124 -23.40 2.49 -3.24
CA LEU A 124 -22.96 3.79 -3.75
C LEU A 124 -22.30 3.72 -5.13
N GLY A 125 -22.00 2.50 -5.62
CA GLY A 125 -21.38 2.28 -6.92
C GLY A 125 -19.86 2.43 -6.88
N LYS A 126 -19.35 3.61 -7.24
CA LYS A 126 -17.93 3.92 -7.24
C LYS A 126 -17.57 4.78 -6.04
N ILE A 127 -16.67 4.29 -5.20
CA ILE A 127 -16.21 5.03 -4.01
C ILE A 127 -14.69 5.05 -3.92
N TYR A 128 -14.16 6.07 -3.27
CA TYR A 128 -12.77 6.08 -2.83
C TYR A 128 -12.63 6.79 -1.48
N ALA A 129 -11.48 6.55 -0.82
CA ALA A 129 -11.12 7.21 0.42
C ALA A 129 -9.61 7.41 0.50
N PHE A 130 -9.18 8.46 1.17
CA PHE A 130 -7.82 8.50 1.73
C PHE A 130 -7.86 7.82 3.08
N SER A 131 -7.52 6.54 3.13
CA SER A 131 -7.64 5.72 4.32
C SER A 131 -6.34 5.67 5.12
N PRO A 132 -6.35 6.06 6.41
CA PRO A 132 -5.23 5.84 7.31
C PRO A 132 -5.16 4.36 7.70
N ASN A 133 -3.96 3.79 7.68
CA ASN A 133 -3.72 2.39 7.99
C ASN A 133 -2.58 2.24 8.99
N VAL A 134 -2.71 1.28 9.89
CA VAL A 134 -1.66 0.92 10.85
C VAL A 134 -1.37 -0.57 10.74
N ARG A 135 -0.11 -0.88 10.45
CA ARG A 135 0.41 -2.25 10.37
C ARG A 135 1.67 -2.36 11.20
N LEU A 136 1.67 -3.23 12.20
CA LEU A 136 2.89 -3.52 12.95
C LEU A 136 3.76 -4.47 12.11
N GLU A 137 4.46 -3.88 11.16
CA GLU A 137 5.37 -4.59 10.26
C GLU A 137 6.50 -5.29 11.03
N PRO A 138 7.05 -6.41 10.51
CA PRO A 138 8.25 -7.02 11.08
C PRO A 138 9.39 -6.01 11.21
N LEU A 139 10.20 -6.12 12.28
CA LEU A 139 11.29 -5.16 12.54
C LEU A 139 12.28 -5.02 11.38
N GLY A 140 12.52 -6.11 10.63
CA GLY A 140 13.37 -6.10 9.44
C GLY A 140 12.87 -5.17 8.33
N SER A 141 11.58 -4.87 8.28
CA SER A 141 11.00 -3.97 7.29
C SER A 141 11.45 -2.51 7.44
N ALA A 142 11.97 -2.12 8.60
CA ALA A 142 12.52 -0.78 8.83
C ALA A 142 13.69 -0.43 7.89
N SER A 143 14.43 -1.43 7.41
CA SER A 143 15.59 -1.25 6.54
C SER A 143 15.28 -1.28 5.04
N THR A 144 14.04 -1.53 4.65
CA THR A 144 13.65 -1.66 3.24
C THR A 144 13.49 -0.32 2.51
N GLY A 145 13.30 0.77 3.25
CA GLY A 145 12.97 2.09 2.69
C GLY A 145 11.57 2.19 2.08
N ARG A 146 10.71 1.16 2.25
CA ARG A 146 9.39 1.03 1.62
C ARG A 146 8.23 0.87 2.60
N HIS A 147 8.50 0.62 3.88
CA HIS A 147 7.49 0.31 4.88
C HIS A 147 7.46 1.36 5.99
N LEU A 148 6.24 1.76 6.31
CA LEU A 148 5.89 2.56 7.48
C LEU A 148 4.87 1.78 8.30
N THR A 149 4.87 1.96 9.61
CA THR A 149 3.85 1.39 10.49
C THR A 149 2.51 2.11 10.33
N GLU A 150 2.55 3.41 10.08
CA GLU A 150 1.39 4.27 9.79
C GLU A 150 1.54 4.89 8.42
N PHE A 151 0.54 4.73 7.56
CA PHE A 151 0.55 5.23 6.17
C PHE A 151 -0.87 5.44 5.66
N TYR A 152 -0.98 6.12 4.52
CA TYR A 152 -2.25 6.36 3.85
C TYR A 152 -2.36 5.59 2.53
N GLN A 153 -3.58 5.18 2.20
CA GLN A 153 -3.90 4.62 0.89
C GLN A 153 -4.99 5.45 0.20
N ILE A 154 -4.91 5.54 -1.12
CA ILE A 154 -6.04 5.86 -1.97
C ILE A 154 -6.76 4.54 -2.19
N ASP A 155 -7.74 4.25 -1.35
CA ASP A 155 -8.56 3.06 -1.44
C ASP A 155 -9.72 3.31 -2.40
N MET A 156 -9.83 2.50 -3.45
CA MET A 156 -10.88 2.55 -4.46
C MET A 156 -11.68 1.25 -4.46
N GLU A 157 -12.98 1.35 -4.71
CA GLU A 157 -13.85 0.18 -4.94
C GLU A 157 -14.95 0.57 -5.92
N GLU A 158 -15.26 -0.35 -6.83
CA GLU A 158 -16.26 -0.17 -7.88
C GLU A 158 -17.17 -1.40 -7.95
N ALA A 159 -18.47 -1.20 -7.67
CA ALA A 159 -19.45 -2.25 -7.82
C ALA A 159 -19.69 -2.57 -9.29
N GLU A 160 -19.86 -3.86 -9.60
CA GLU A 160 -20.12 -4.39 -10.95
C GLU A 160 -19.00 -4.09 -11.96
N GLY A 161 -17.84 -3.56 -11.48
CA GLY A 161 -16.63 -3.34 -12.30
C GLY A 161 -15.80 -4.62 -12.44
N THR A 162 -15.00 -4.66 -13.51
CA THR A 162 -14.02 -5.72 -13.78
C THR A 162 -12.60 -5.30 -13.36
N MET A 163 -11.70 -6.27 -13.26
CA MET A 163 -10.27 -5.99 -13.03
C MET A 163 -9.71 -5.04 -14.08
N GLU A 164 -10.08 -5.23 -15.35
CA GLU A 164 -9.65 -4.41 -16.48
C GLU A 164 -10.16 -2.96 -16.38
N ASP A 165 -11.39 -2.75 -15.89
CA ASP A 165 -11.95 -1.42 -15.64
C ASP A 165 -11.17 -0.70 -14.55
N CYS A 166 -10.92 -1.37 -13.42
CA CYS A 166 -10.14 -0.83 -12.32
C CYS A 166 -8.70 -0.48 -12.75
N MET A 167 -8.03 -1.39 -13.48
CA MET A 167 -6.70 -1.13 -14.05
C MET A 167 -6.71 0.12 -14.92
N ARG A 168 -7.70 0.27 -15.77
CA ARG A 168 -7.85 1.45 -16.63
C ARG A 168 -8.03 2.75 -15.85
N HIS A 169 -8.88 2.75 -14.82
CA HIS A 169 -9.08 3.92 -13.96
C HIS A 169 -7.78 4.33 -13.25
N VAL A 170 -7.03 3.36 -12.75
CA VAL A 170 -5.74 3.60 -12.10
C VAL A 170 -4.68 4.11 -13.09
N GLU A 171 -4.62 3.56 -14.29
CA GLU A 171 -3.72 4.04 -15.36
C GLU A 171 -3.98 5.52 -15.67
N LEU A 172 -5.26 5.89 -15.82
CA LEU A 172 -5.66 7.27 -16.05
C LEU A 172 -5.30 8.18 -14.88
N LEU A 173 -5.57 7.74 -13.65
CA LEU A 173 -5.24 8.48 -12.43
C LEU A 173 -3.73 8.73 -12.31
N VAL A 174 -2.90 7.69 -12.49
CA VAL A 174 -1.45 7.79 -12.36
C VAL A 174 -0.86 8.68 -13.45
N SER A 175 -1.30 8.50 -14.69
CA SER A 175 -0.81 9.29 -15.83
C SER A 175 -1.23 10.76 -15.72
N ALA A 176 -2.49 11.03 -15.39
CA ALA A 176 -2.98 12.40 -15.17
C ALA A 176 -2.26 13.08 -14.00
N THR A 177 -2.01 12.33 -12.91
CA THR A 177 -1.29 12.85 -11.74
C THR A 177 0.14 13.21 -12.12
N ALA A 178 0.88 12.30 -12.77
CA ALA A 178 2.25 12.56 -13.19
C ALA A 178 2.34 13.77 -14.14
N LYS A 179 1.41 13.88 -15.10
CA LYS A 179 1.32 15.01 -16.03
C LYS A 179 1.09 16.32 -15.29
N ARG A 180 0.07 16.40 -14.44
CA ARG A 180 -0.29 17.62 -13.70
C ARG A 180 0.79 18.03 -12.70
N VAL A 181 1.46 17.06 -12.04
CA VAL A 181 2.62 17.33 -11.18
C VAL A 181 3.76 17.93 -12.00
N LYS A 182 4.07 17.38 -13.17
CA LYS A 182 5.11 17.92 -14.05
C LYS A 182 4.80 19.33 -14.52
N GLU A 183 3.53 19.64 -14.78
CA GLU A 183 3.07 20.96 -15.23
C GLU A 183 3.04 22.00 -14.09
N THR A 184 2.72 21.59 -12.86
CA THR A 184 2.41 22.54 -11.77
C THR A 184 3.41 22.55 -10.61
N CYS A 185 4.36 21.59 -10.55
CA CYS A 185 5.35 21.44 -9.49
C CYS A 185 6.79 21.46 -10.04
N GLY A 186 7.04 22.26 -11.08
CA GLY A 186 8.37 22.33 -11.73
C GLY A 186 9.49 22.75 -10.79
N ASP A 187 9.25 23.69 -9.88
CA ASP A 187 10.25 24.17 -8.91
C ASP A 187 10.55 23.11 -7.85
N GLU A 188 9.53 22.39 -7.38
CA GLU A 188 9.69 21.27 -6.44
C GLU A 188 10.49 20.14 -7.09
N LEU A 189 10.13 19.74 -8.31
CA LEU A 189 10.86 18.70 -9.05
C LEU A 189 12.32 19.10 -9.29
N LYS A 190 12.59 20.38 -9.63
CA LYS A 190 13.94 20.90 -9.77
C LYS A 190 14.71 20.86 -8.46
N THR A 191 14.12 21.29 -7.35
CA THR A 191 14.71 21.25 -6.01
C THR A 191 15.08 19.82 -5.61
N LEU A 192 14.26 18.84 -6.00
CA LEU A 192 14.47 17.42 -5.73
C LEU A 192 15.43 16.75 -6.73
N GLY A 193 15.78 17.41 -7.83
CA GLY A 193 16.56 16.82 -8.92
C GLY A 193 15.81 15.73 -9.68
N ARG A 194 14.46 15.70 -9.59
CA ARG A 194 13.62 14.68 -10.19
C ARG A 194 13.31 14.98 -11.65
N LYS A 195 13.66 14.05 -12.53
CA LYS A 195 13.16 14.00 -13.91
C LYS A 195 11.99 13.02 -13.96
N LEU A 196 10.78 13.54 -13.94
CA LEU A 196 9.58 12.73 -13.96
C LEU A 196 9.12 12.48 -15.39
N ASP A 197 9.10 11.21 -15.80
CA ASP A 197 8.46 10.79 -17.04
C ASP A 197 6.94 10.62 -16.82
N VAL A 198 6.16 11.08 -17.78
CA VAL A 198 4.70 10.92 -17.76
C VAL A 198 4.37 9.62 -18.48
N PRO A 199 3.73 8.65 -17.83
CA PRO A 199 3.30 7.42 -18.50
C PRO A 199 2.25 7.73 -19.58
N GLU A 200 2.33 7.06 -20.71
CA GLU A 200 1.42 7.22 -21.85
C GLU A 200 0.81 5.87 -22.26
N GLY A 201 -0.46 5.89 -22.64
CA GLY A 201 -1.17 4.71 -23.11
C GLY A 201 -1.52 3.71 -22.01
N ARG A 202 -1.71 2.45 -22.42
CA ARG A 202 -1.96 1.34 -21.50
C ARG A 202 -0.64 0.88 -20.89
N PHE A 203 -0.68 0.51 -19.61
CA PHE A 203 0.48 -0.04 -18.93
C PHE A 203 0.69 -1.50 -19.37
N LYS A 204 1.95 -1.91 -19.38
CA LYS A 204 2.31 -3.29 -19.65
C LYS A 204 1.74 -4.21 -18.59
N VAL A 205 1.37 -5.41 -18.97
CA VAL A 205 0.85 -6.44 -18.05
C VAL A 205 1.78 -7.62 -18.08
N TYR A 206 2.19 -8.08 -16.92
CA TYR A 206 2.86 -9.36 -16.71
C TYR A 206 1.98 -10.26 -15.87
N THR A 207 1.99 -11.54 -16.15
CA THR A 207 1.44 -12.53 -15.22
C THR A 207 2.41 -12.79 -14.07
N TYR A 208 1.92 -13.36 -12.98
CA TYR A 208 2.76 -13.79 -11.85
C TYR A 208 3.88 -14.76 -12.31
N ASP A 209 3.59 -15.69 -13.23
CA ASP A 209 4.59 -16.64 -13.75
C ASP A 209 5.64 -15.95 -14.64
N GLU A 210 5.25 -14.96 -15.42
CA GLU A 210 6.21 -14.14 -16.18
C GLU A 210 7.12 -13.36 -15.24
N MET A 211 6.57 -12.80 -14.14
CA MET A 211 7.36 -12.11 -13.11
C MET A 211 8.34 -13.07 -12.42
N ARG A 212 7.94 -14.31 -12.10
CA ARG A 212 8.85 -15.33 -11.57
C ARG A 212 10.02 -15.60 -12.52
N THR A 213 9.72 -15.78 -13.80
CA THR A 213 10.74 -15.99 -14.85
C THR A 213 11.70 -14.80 -14.96
N LEU A 214 11.19 -13.58 -14.88
CA LEU A 214 12.01 -12.36 -14.94
C LEU A 214 12.87 -12.19 -13.68
N ALA A 215 12.32 -12.50 -12.52
CA ALA A 215 13.02 -12.47 -11.24
C ALA A 215 14.16 -13.51 -11.18
N GLU A 216 13.91 -14.74 -11.64
CA GLU A 216 14.93 -15.78 -11.74
C GLU A 216 16.09 -15.36 -12.64
N LYS A 217 15.80 -14.84 -13.84
CA LYS A 217 16.81 -14.30 -14.77
C LYS A 217 17.58 -13.10 -14.19
N ALA A 218 17.00 -12.41 -13.23
CA ALA A 218 17.61 -11.26 -12.57
C ALA A 218 18.34 -11.64 -11.26
N GLY A 219 18.36 -12.94 -10.88
CA GLY A 219 19.06 -13.44 -9.70
C GLY A 219 18.29 -13.29 -8.39
N THR A 220 16.97 -13.08 -8.45
CA THR A 220 16.07 -12.98 -7.28
C THR A 220 14.92 -13.99 -7.40
N PRO A 221 15.19 -15.31 -7.49
CA PRO A 221 14.16 -16.32 -7.60
C PRO A 221 13.30 -16.38 -6.33
N PHE A 222 12.05 -16.82 -6.48
CA PHE A 222 11.13 -17.09 -5.37
C PHE A 222 10.19 -18.24 -5.73
N GLU A 223 9.63 -18.89 -4.71
CA GLU A 223 8.81 -20.09 -4.88
C GLU A 223 7.40 -19.75 -5.39
N TYR A 224 6.80 -20.70 -6.13
CA TYR A 224 5.41 -20.55 -6.58
C TYR A 224 4.45 -20.57 -5.38
N GLY A 225 3.51 -19.67 -5.36
CA GLY A 225 2.53 -19.52 -4.26
C GLY A 225 2.94 -18.50 -3.21
N GLU A 226 4.18 -18.01 -3.23
CA GLU A 226 4.61 -16.91 -2.38
C GLU A 226 4.12 -15.57 -2.93
N GLU A 227 4.03 -14.59 -2.02
CA GLU A 227 3.91 -13.19 -2.43
C GLU A 227 5.14 -12.78 -3.26
N LEU A 228 4.94 -11.86 -4.19
CA LEU A 228 6.05 -11.31 -4.98
C LEU A 228 7.03 -10.58 -4.05
N PRO A 229 8.28 -11.08 -3.89
CA PRO A 229 9.25 -10.44 -3.01
C PRO A 229 9.62 -9.05 -3.51
N TRP A 230 9.80 -8.09 -2.60
CA TRP A 230 10.13 -6.72 -2.94
C TRP A 230 11.47 -6.60 -3.71
N GLU A 231 12.41 -7.50 -3.48
CA GLU A 231 13.67 -7.59 -4.21
C GLU A 231 13.43 -7.91 -5.69
N ALA A 232 12.54 -8.86 -5.97
CA ALA A 232 12.15 -9.22 -7.32
C ALA A 232 11.44 -8.05 -8.03
N GLU A 233 10.49 -7.39 -7.35
CA GLU A 233 9.84 -6.18 -7.87
C GLU A 233 10.86 -5.09 -8.20
N ALA A 234 11.79 -4.80 -7.28
CA ALA A 234 12.78 -3.75 -7.45
C ALA A 234 13.71 -4.01 -8.63
N VAL A 235 14.17 -5.26 -8.80
CA VAL A 235 15.10 -5.62 -9.89
C VAL A 235 14.41 -5.60 -11.24
N VAL A 236 13.19 -6.13 -11.35
CA VAL A 236 12.42 -6.12 -12.60
C VAL A 236 12.02 -4.70 -12.97
N SER A 237 11.49 -3.93 -12.02
CA SER A 237 11.01 -2.57 -12.27
C SER A 237 12.11 -1.58 -12.64
N LYS A 238 13.38 -1.83 -12.29
CA LYS A 238 14.52 -1.01 -12.76
C LYS A 238 14.67 -1.00 -14.28
N LYS A 239 14.19 -2.04 -14.96
CA LYS A 239 14.29 -2.17 -16.42
C LYS A 239 13.10 -1.56 -17.14
N GLU A 240 12.04 -1.22 -16.41
CA GLU A 240 10.82 -0.65 -16.96
C GLU A 240 10.87 0.89 -16.88
N LYS A 241 10.40 1.53 -17.94
CA LYS A 241 10.33 2.99 -18.03
C LYS A 241 9.06 3.56 -17.38
N TYR A 242 7.96 2.81 -17.47
CA TYR A 242 6.64 3.21 -16.99
C TYR A 242 6.10 2.21 -15.99
N PRO A 243 5.09 2.56 -15.19
CA PRO A 243 4.39 1.60 -14.34
C PRO A 243 3.85 0.43 -15.15
N PHE A 244 3.76 -0.73 -14.52
CA PHE A 244 3.24 -1.94 -15.14
C PHE A 244 2.43 -2.75 -14.13
N TRP A 245 1.61 -3.65 -14.64
CA TRP A 245 0.78 -4.54 -13.85
C TRP A 245 1.41 -5.91 -13.69
N VAL A 246 1.17 -6.52 -12.54
CA VAL A 246 1.35 -7.96 -12.33
C VAL A 246 -0.01 -8.51 -11.97
N VAL A 247 -0.46 -9.54 -12.69
CA VAL A 247 -1.78 -10.15 -12.53
C VAL A 247 -1.67 -11.65 -12.30
N ASP A 248 -2.82 -12.28 -12.03
CA ASP A 248 -2.94 -13.75 -11.99
C ASP A 248 -2.14 -14.40 -10.85
N TYR A 249 -2.25 -13.85 -9.65
CA TYR A 249 -1.62 -14.44 -8.47
C TYR A 249 -2.27 -15.79 -8.11
N PRO A 250 -1.50 -16.76 -7.60
CA PRO A 250 -2.04 -18.06 -7.22
C PRO A 250 -2.95 -17.99 -5.98
N VAL A 251 -3.92 -18.89 -5.90
CA VAL A 251 -4.73 -19.10 -4.70
C VAL A 251 -3.81 -19.42 -3.51
N GLY A 252 -4.12 -18.84 -2.35
CA GLY A 252 -3.33 -18.98 -1.13
C GLY A 252 -2.28 -17.88 -0.91
N SER A 253 -1.87 -17.15 -1.96
CA SER A 253 -0.96 -16.01 -1.81
C SER A 253 -1.68 -14.72 -1.35
N ARG A 254 -3.00 -14.68 -1.33
CA ARG A 254 -3.83 -13.50 -1.07
C ARG A 254 -4.94 -13.79 -0.08
N GLY A 255 -5.57 -12.72 0.45
CA GLY A 255 -6.68 -12.82 1.39
C GLY A 255 -7.93 -13.51 0.81
N PHE A 256 -8.77 -14.05 1.68
CA PHE A 256 -9.97 -14.82 1.34
C PHE A 256 -11.00 -14.06 0.49
N TYR A 257 -10.92 -12.75 0.46
CA TYR A 257 -11.88 -11.85 -0.19
C TYR A 257 -11.64 -11.66 -1.70
N TYR A 258 -10.67 -12.33 -2.30
CA TYR A 258 -10.46 -12.31 -3.74
C TYR A 258 -11.14 -13.47 -4.44
N ILE A 259 -11.71 -13.20 -5.63
CA ILE A 259 -12.36 -14.24 -6.43
C ILE A 259 -11.33 -15.04 -7.23
N GLU A 260 -11.56 -16.34 -7.30
CA GLU A 260 -10.81 -17.24 -8.20
C GLU A 260 -11.37 -17.11 -9.62
N ASP A 261 -10.49 -17.14 -10.61
CA ASP A 261 -10.88 -17.10 -12.02
C ASP A 261 -11.66 -18.37 -12.37
N PRO A 262 -12.91 -18.26 -12.81
CA PRO A 262 -13.75 -19.42 -13.08
C PRO A 262 -13.23 -20.32 -14.21
N ASP A 263 -12.45 -19.76 -15.14
CA ASP A 263 -11.90 -20.46 -16.29
C ASP A 263 -10.48 -20.99 -16.04
N ARG A 264 -9.82 -20.54 -14.99
CA ARG A 264 -8.45 -20.90 -14.62
C ARG A 264 -8.34 -21.28 -13.15
N PRO A 265 -8.73 -22.49 -12.75
CA PRO A 265 -8.62 -22.94 -11.36
C PRO A 265 -7.22 -22.77 -10.79
N GLY A 266 -7.13 -22.30 -9.53
CA GLY A 266 -5.87 -22.00 -8.87
C GLY A 266 -5.33 -20.58 -9.08
N VAL A 267 -5.99 -19.76 -9.91
CA VAL A 267 -5.60 -18.38 -10.24
C VAL A 267 -6.63 -17.40 -9.68
N LEU A 268 -6.16 -16.35 -9.02
CA LEU A 268 -7.02 -15.26 -8.53
C LEU A 268 -7.09 -14.11 -9.55
N ARG A 269 -8.24 -13.48 -9.66
CA ARG A 269 -8.41 -12.24 -10.41
C ARG A 269 -7.90 -11.05 -9.59
N THR A 270 -6.59 -10.97 -9.48
CA THR A 270 -5.86 -9.96 -8.69
C THR A 270 -4.83 -9.25 -9.52
N MET A 271 -4.49 -8.05 -9.09
CA MET A 271 -3.55 -7.16 -9.78
C MET A 271 -2.73 -6.36 -8.79
N ASP A 272 -1.44 -6.22 -9.07
CA ASP A 272 -0.55 -5.27 -8.40
C ASP A 272 -0.03 -4.25 -9.41
N LEU A 273 -0.07 -2.98 -9.04
CA LEU A 273 0.61 -1.94 -9.80
C LEU A 273 2.05 -1.82 -9.30
N ILE A 274 3.00 -1.86 -10.22
CA ILE A 274 4.43 -1.71 -9.91
C ILE A 274 4.94 -0.42 -10.54
N TYR A 275 5.55 0.47 -9.73
CA TYR A 275 6.24 1.65 -10.23
C TYR A 275 7.61 1.28 -10.82
N PRO A 276 8.04 1.96 -11.90
CA PRO A 276 9.33 1.71 -12.56
C PRO A 276 10.52 2.17 -11.70
N GLU A 277 11.71 2.12 -12.26
CA GLU A 277 12.96 2.67 -11.68
C GLU A 277 13.37 2.01 -10.35
N GLY A 278 12.84 0.84 -10.01
CA GLY A 278 13.12 0.15 -8.75
C GLY A 278 12.23 0.60 -7.58
N PHE A 279 11.21 1.42 -7.82
CA PHE A 279 10.27 1.84 -6.76
C PHE A 279 9.41 0.69 -6.24
N GLY A 280 9.11 -0.33 -7.08
CA GLY A 280 8.34 -1.51 -6.69
C GLY A 280 6.86 -1.26 -6.51
N GLU A 281 6.18 -2.11 -5.75
CA GLU A 281 4.73 -2.09 -5.61
C GLU A 281 4.17 -0.73 -5.18
N ALA A 282 3.23 -0.23 -5.97
CA ALA A 282 2.41 0.95 -5.70
C ALA A 282 1.19 0.61 -4.82
N GLY A 283 0.56 -0.51 -5.14
CA GLY A 283 -0.64 -0.99 -4.48
C GLY A 283 -1.15 -2.28 -5.08
N SER A 284 -2.05 -2.94 -4.36
CA SER A 284 -2.59 -4.27 -4.61
C SER A 284 -4.11 -4.24 -4.63
N GLY A 285 -4.72 -5.01 -5.52
CA GLY A 285 -6.16 -5.06 -5.71
C GLY A 285 -6.65 -6.32 -6.41
N GLY A 286 -7.94 -6.31 -6.80
CA GLY A 286 -8.56 -7.39 -7.57
C GLY A 286 -10.07 -7.41 -7.42
N GLU A 287 -10.69 -8.35 -8.11
CA GLU A 287 -12.12 -8.63 -8.01
C GLU A 287 -12.43 -9.36 -6.71
N ARG A 288 -13.58 -9.03 -6.12
CA ARG A 288 -13.97 -9.54 -4.79
C ARG A 288 -14.82 -10.78 -4.90
N GLU A 289 -14.54 -11.71 -4.00
CA GLU A 289 -15.47 -12.81 -3.76
C GLU A 289 -16.70 -12.26 -3.02
N TYR A 290 -17.88 -12.44 -3.57
CA TYR A 290 -19.14 -11.91 -3.05
C TYR A 290 -20.12 -13.02 -2.63
N ARG A 291 -19.79 -14.28 -2.92
CA ARG A 291 -20.64 -15.44 -2.59
C ARG A 291 -20.34 -15.91 -1.17
N TYR A 292 -21.35 -15.89 -0.31
CA TYR A 292 -21.24 -16.23 1.12
C TYR A 292 -20.50 -17.55 1.39
N GLU A 293 -20.92 -18.65 0.70
CA GLU A 293 -20.32 -19.97 0.94
C GLU A 293 -18.85 -20.03 0.48
N ALA A 294 -18.49 -19.34 -0.60
CA ALA A 294 -17.13 -19.29 -1.10
C ALA A 294 -16.22 -18.52 -0.13
N VAL A 295 -16.65 -17.37 0.37
CA VAL A 295 -15.91 -16.59 1.37
C VAL A 295 -15.75 -17.40 2.65
N ARG A 296 -16.83 -18.01 3.16
CA ARG A 296 -16.79 -18.83 4.37
C ARG A 296 -15.82 -19.99 4.25
N LYS A 297 -15.83 -20.68 3.11
CA LYS A 297 -14.89 -21.78 2.83
C LYS A 297 -13.44 -21.28 2.86
N LYS A 298 -13.14 -20.20 2.13
CA LYS A 298 -11.80 -19.61 2.06
C LYS A 298 -11.29 -19.13 3.43
N MET A 299 -12.17 -18.52 4.25
CA MET A 299 -11.83 -18.14 5.64
C MET A 299 -11.38 -19.34 6.47
N VAL A 300 -12.15 -20.43 6.44
CA VAL A 300 -11.82 -21.64 7.20
C VAL A 300 -10.50 -22.27 6.70
N GLU A 301 -10.30 -22.29 5.38
CA GLU A 301 -9.08 -22.84 4.76
C GLU A 301 -7.83 -21.99 5.10
N SER A 302 -7.98 -20.66 5.23
CA SER A 302 -6.89 -19.76 5.65
C SER A 302 -6.68 -19.69 7.17
N GLY A 303 -7.54 -20.36 7.95
CA GLY A 303 -7.46 -20.32 9.42
C GLY A 303 -8.11 -19.09 10.05
N ASP A 304 -8.85 -18.30 9.27
CA ASP A 304 -9.64 -17.20 9.78
C ASP A 304 -10.95 -17.68 10.40
N ASP A 305 -11.36 -17.04 11.48
CA ASP A 305 -12.61 -17.35 12.19
C ASP A 305 -13.77 -16.46 11.66
N PRO A 306 -14.76 -17.01 10.94
CA PRO A 306 -15.89 -16.24 10.42
C PRO A 306 -16.67 -15.48 11.50
N GLU A 307 -16.66 -15.95 12.76
CA GLU A 307 -17.35 -15.29 13.87
C GLU A 307 -16.76 -13.91 14.21
N LYS A 308 -15.47 -13.68 13.88
CA LYS A 308 -14.83 -12.36 14.03
C LYS A 308 -15.30 -11.36 12.98
N TYR A 309 -15.93 -11.83 11.91
CA TYR A 309 -16.39 -11.03 10.78
C TYR A 309 -17.92 -11.06 10.64
N LYS A 310 -18.68 -11.21 11.73
CA LYS A 310 -20.15 -11.41 11.71
C LYS A 310 -20.91 -10.44 10.82
N TRP A 311 -20.61 -9.15 10.92
CA TRP A 311 -21.28 -8.12 10.12
C TRP A 311 -20.99 -8.29 8.62
N TYR A 312 -19.77 -8.63 8.26
CA TYR A 312 -19.37 -8.87 6.87
C TYR A 312 -20.01 -10.15 6.33
N MET A 313 -19.99 -11.23 7.12
CA MET A 313 -20.65 -12.49 6.76
C MET A 313 -22.16 -12.33 6.63
N GLN A 314 -22.78 -11.51 7.47
CA GLN A 314 -24.21 -11.22 7.37
C GLN A 314 -24.54 -10.47 6.07
N MET A 315 -23.75 -9.46 5.72
CA MET A 315 -23.87 -8.71 4.48
C MET A 315 -23.76 -9.62 3.24
N LEU A 316 -22.79 -10.52 3.23
CA LEU A 316 -22.63 -11.51 2.15
C LEU A 316 -23.85 -12.45 2.06
N LYS A 317 -24.41 -12.87 3.20
CA LYS A 317 -25.58 -13.74 3.25
C LYS A 317 -26.86 -13.07 2.74
N GLU A 318 -26.99 -11.78 2.95
CA GLU A 318 -28.08 -10.96 2.42
C GLU A 318 -27.92 -10.72 0.90
N GLY A 319 -26.72 -10.89 0.38
CA GLY A 319 -26.34 -10.70 -1.02
C GLY A 319 -25.78 -9.30 -1.27
N ILE A 320 -24.60 -9.25 -1.86
CA ILE A 320 -23.94 -8.01 -2.32
C ILE A 320 -23.57 -8.14 -3.78
N LYS A 321 -23.40 -7.01 -4.45
CA LYS A 321 -22.89 -6.95 -5.82
C LYS A 321 -21.44 -7.41 -5.88
N PRO A 322 -21.00 -8.04 -6.99
CA PRO A 322 -19.58 -8.19 -7.26
C PRO A 322 -18.94 -6.81 -7.30
N SER A 323 -17.68 -6.72 -6.90
CA SER A 323 -16.92 -5.47 -6.95
C SER A 323 -15.46 -5.73 -7.26
N VAL A 324 -14.76 -4.67 -7.64
CA VAL A 324 -13.32 -4.65 -7.86
C VAL A 324 -12.74 -3.41 -7.17
N GLY A 325 -11.55 -3.54 -6.64
CA GLY A 325 -10.88 -2.37 -6.07
C GLY A 325 -9.40 -2.59 -5.80
N ILE A 326 -8.74 -1.49 -5.46
CA ILE A 326 -7.31 -1.44 -5.18
C ILE A 326 -7.04 -0.43 -4.06
N GLY A 327 -5.93 -0.61 -3.35
CA GLY A 327 -5.37 0.38 -2.44
C GLY A 327 -4.00 0.84 -2.94
N LEU A 328 -3.86 2.11 -3.29
CA LEU A 328 -2.59 2.72 -3.71
C LEU A 328 -1.96 3.48 -2.55
N GLY A 329 -0.72 3.13 -2.16
CA GLY A 329 -0.02 3.83 -1.08
C GLY A 329 0.29 5.28 -1.42
N VAL A 330 -0.20 6.25 -0.61
CA VAL A 330 0.05 7.69 -0.82
C VAL A 330 1.53 8.01 -0.73
N GLU A 331 2.22 7.50 0.28
CA GLU A 331 3.65 7.72 0.47
C GLU A 331 4.47 7.05 -0.62
N ARG A 332 4.05 5.88 -1.12
CA ARG A 332 4.67 5.20 -2.27
C ARG A 332 4.46 5.99 -3.56
N PHE A 333 3.29 6.57 -3.77
CA PHE A 333 3.02 7.43 -4.91
C PHE A 333 3.83 8.73 -4.82
N THR A 334 3.87 9.36 -3.65
CA THR A 334 4.74 10.52 -3.39
C THR A 334 6.21 10.19 -3.70
N ARG A 335 6.69 9.02 -3.25
CA ARG A 335 8.04 8.53 -3.48
C ARG A 335 8.38 8.41 -4.97
N TYR A 336 7.49 7.83 -5.75
CA TYR A 336 7.64 7.72 -7.21
C TYR A 336 7.67 9.10 -7.89
N LEU A 337 6.72 9.97 -7.58
CA LEU A 337 6.63 11.30 -8.18
C LEU A 337 7.82 12.20 -7.83
N THR A 338 8.32 12.12 -6.61
CA THR A 338 9.39 12.96 -6.10
C THR A 338 10.79 12.37 -6.30
N GLY A 339 10.89 11.10 -6.66
CA GLY A 339 12.16 10.39 -6.78
C GLY A 339 12.88 10.18 -5.44
N GLN A 340 12.14 10.19 -4.32
CA GLN A 340 12.76 9.95 -3.02
C GLN A 340 13.16 8.48 -2.88
N TYR A 341 14.36 8.28 -2.36
CA TYR A 341 14.85 6.93 -2.14
C TYR A 341 14.13 6.23 -0.99
N SER A 342 13.90 6.93 0.11
CA SER A 342 13.25 6.41 1.31
C SER A 342 11.81 6.92 1.44
N ILE A 343 10.91 6.02 1.83
CA ILE A 343 9.52 6.37 2.14
C ILE A 343 9.40 7.31 3.35
N VAL A 344 10.40 7.30 4.23
CA VAL A 344 10.51 8.22 5.38
C VAL A 344 10.52 9.69 4.94
N ASP A 345 11.13 9.96 3.79
CA ASP A 345 11.18 11.29 3.21
C ASP A 345 9.86 11.71 2.54
N CYS A 346 8.89 10.80 2.47
CA CYS A 346 7.56 11.03 1.88
C CYS A 346 6.45 11.19 2.93
N ALA A 347 6.77 11.14 4.21
CA ALA A 347 5.83 11.31 5.31
C ALA A 347 6.24 12.45 6.24
N PRO A 348 5.29 13.32 6.70
CA PRO A 348 5.62 14.38 7.64
C PRO A 348 6.06 13.83 9.00
N PHE A 349 5.42 12.77 9.49
CA PHE A 349 5.66 12.12 10.78
C PHE A 349 5.81 10.60 10.59
N PRO A 350 6.92 10.14 9.99
CA PRO A 350 7.08 8.73 9.65
C PRO A 350 7.21 7.86 10.91
N LYS A 351 6.50 6.72 10.92
CA LYS A 351 6.62 5.69 11.94
C LYS A 351 7.31 4.48 11.34
N LEU A 352 8.53 4.22 11.74
CA LEU A 352 9.27 3.03 11.33
C LEU A 352 9.05 1.87 12.30
N PRO A 353 9.01 0.62 11.80
CA PRO A 353 8.90 -0.56 12.66
C PRO A 353 9.96 -0.57 13.76
N GLY A 354 9.52 -0.67 15.02
CA GLY A 354 10.41 -0.73 16.20
C GLY A 354 11.07 0.57 16.61
N ILE A 355 10.79 1.70 15.96
CA ILE A 355 11.38 3.00 16.32
C ILE A 355 10.27 3.94 16.81
N ALA A 356 10.33 4.28 18.10
CA ALA A 356 9.42 5.25 18.71
C ALA A 356 9.86 6.68 18.32
N SER A 357 9.13 7.30 17.40
CA SER A 357 9.35 8.69 16.96
C SER A 357 8.05 9.50 17.06
N PRO A 358 8.12 10.84 17.17
CA PRO A 358 6.93 11.69 17.22
C PRO A 358 6.05 11.56 15.99
#